data_4f50b65e1bfc66ebbbfe133de7b41f0f
#
_entry.id   4f50b65e1bfc66ebbbfe133de7b41f0f
#
_cell.length_a   1.000
_cell.length_b   1.000
_cell.length_c   1.000
_cell.angle_alpha   90.00
_cell.angle_beta   90.00
_cell.angle_gamma   90.00
#
_symmetry.space_group_name_H-M   'P 1'
#
loop_
_entity.id
_entity.type
_entity.pdbx_description
1 polymer ?
#
loop_
_entity_poly.entity_id
_entity_poly.type
_entity_poly.pdbx_seq_one_letter_code
_entity_poly.pdbx_strand_id
1 'polypeptide(L)'
;ICEEYKINLPEFLDFWNKGFYEVPTNENKKVLLKEFYQNPITNPLNTPSGKIEITSKTISSFNLSDCPSHPQWLEPYEWLGKIDKYPLHLISNQPIHRLHSQLDNAASSQNQKIGGREPVLINSKDAEKRGIKSEDIVVLTNDRGSVLAGAEITDDVMSGVVVLSTGAWFDPDEDISLDRHGNPNVLTKDVGTSSLAQGPTSHTTLVEIKKANKEI
;
A
#
# COMPACT_ATOMS: atom_id res chain seq x y z
N ILE A 1 -32.81 16.31 -4.36
CA ILE A 1 -31.51 16.86 -4.83
C ILE A 1 -31.73 17.58 -6.18
N CYS A 2 -32.26 16.94 -7.23
CA CYS A 2 -32.45 17.57 -8.54
C CYS A 2 -33.35 18.79 -8.48
N GLU A 3 -34.44 18.74 -7.75
CA GLU A 3 -35.35 19.89 -7.53
C GLU A 3 -34.66 20.99 -6.72
N GLU A 4 -33.97 20.65 -5.66
CA GLU A 4 -33.24 21.56 -4.78
C GLU A 4 -32.16 22.35 -5.56
N TYR A 5 -31.39 21.67 -6.40
CA TYR A 5 -30.30 22.25 -7.17
C TYR A 5 -30.71 22.65 -8.59
N LYS A 6 -31.99 22.53 -8.96
CA LYS A 6 -32.52 22.84 -10.30
C LYS A 6 -31.77 22.14 -11.44
N ILE A 7 -31.45 20.86 -11.23
CA ILE A 7 -30.74 20.05 -12.21
C ILE A 7 -31.76 19.34 -13.10
N ASN A 8 -31.70 19.57 -14.39
CA ASN A 8 -32.48 18.83 -15.38
C ASN A 8 -31.66 17.63 -15.84
N LEU A 9 -32.06 16.44 -15.41
CA LEU A 9 -31.44 15.22 -15.88
C LEU A 9 -31.89 14.88 -17.31
N PRO A 10 -31.02 14.31 -18.15
CA PRO A 10 -31.42 13.80 -19.46
C PRO A 10 -32.37 12.60 -19.32
N GLU A 11 -33.06 12.27 -20.38
CA GLU A 11 -33.77 11.02 -20.45
C GLU A 11 -32.86 9.81 -20.27
N PHE A 12 -33.37 8.72 -19.70
CA PHE A 12 -32.54 7.56 -19.31
C PHE A 12 -31.73 6.98 -20.48
N LEU A 13 -32.34 6.85 -21.67
CA LEU A 13 -31.65 6.30 -22.83
C LEU A 13 -30.52 7.19 -23.34
N ASP A 14 -30.70 8.51 -23.26
CA ASP A 14 -29.64 9.47 -23.62
C ASP A 14 -28.49 9.42 -22.65
N PHE A 15 -28.79 9.35 -21.35
CA PHE A 15 -27.77 9.15 -20.32
C PHE A 15 -27.01 7.83 -20.51
N TRP A 16 -27.75 6.73 -20.75
CA TRP A 16 -27.18 5.41 -20.95
C TRP A 16 -26.22 5.35 -22.14
N ASN A 17 -26.64 5.90 -23.26
CA ASN A 17 -25.84 5.94 -24.49
C ASN A 17 -24.59 6.83 -24.36
N LYS A 18 -24.71 7.93 -23.63
CA LYS A 18 -23.59 8.85 -23.36
C LYS A 18 -22.63 8.32 -22.31
N GLY A 19 -23.11 7.49 -21.38
CA GLY A 19 -22.33 6.87 -20.29
C GLY A 19 -22.07 7.77 -19.08
N PHE A 20 -22.30 9.08 -19.16
CA PHE A 20 -22.15 10.01 -18.04
C PHE A 20 -23.02 11.25 -18.23
N TYR A 21 -23.27 11.96 -17.13
CA TYR A 21 -23.91 13.28 -17.13
C TYR A 21 -23.05 14.26 -16.32
N GLU A 22 -22.68 15.35 -16.97
CA GLU A 22 -21.94 16.44 -16.31
C GLU A 22 -22.94 17.36 -15.61
N VAL A 23 -22.92 17.31 -14.27
CA VAL A 23 -23.80 18.16 -13.46
C VAL A 23 -23.35 19.61 -13.57
N PRO A 24 -24.26 20.55 -13.95
CA PRO A 24 -23.93 21.97 -13.96
C PRO A 24 -23.44 22.41 -12.58
N THR A 25 -22.25 22.97 -12.52
CA THR A 25 -21.67 23.51 -11.30
C THR A 25 -21.75 25.03 -11.29
N ASN A 26 -21.99 25.63 -10.15
CA ASN A 26 -21.82 27.08 -10.01
C ASN A 26 -20.35 27.41 -10.22
N GLU A 27 -20.06 28.42 -11.02
CA GLU A 27 -18.68 28.87 -11.31
C GLU A 27 -17.92 29.37 -10.07
N ASN A 28 -18.63 29.57 -8.96
CA ASN A 28 -18.02 29.94 -7.69
C ASN A 28 -17.22 28.80 -7.11
N LYS A 29 -15.89 28.89 -7.18
CA LYS A 29 -14.98 27.95 -6.53
C LYS A 29 -15.32 27.85 -5.04
N LYS A 30 -15.72 26.66 -4.59
CA LYS A 30 -15.89 26.39 -3.18
C LYS A 30 -14.51 26.29 -2.54
N VAL A 31 -14.17 27.26 -1.72
CA VAL A 31 -12.95 27.21 -0.90
C VAL A 31 -13.28 26.56 0.42
N LEU A 32 -12.62 25.45 0.72
CA LEU A 32 -12.81 24.74 2.00
C LEU A 32 -12.44 25.67 3.16
N LEU A 33 -13.28 25.68 4.19
CA LEU A 33 -13.09 26.49 5.42
C LEU A 33 -12.96 28.02 5.17
N LYS A 34 -13.53 28.55 4.08
CA LYS A 34 -13.44 29.97 3.73
C LYS A 34 -13.90 30.88 4.87
N GLU A 35 -15.03 30.58 5.47
CA GLU A 35 -15.62 31.36 6.56
C GLU A 35 -14.71 31.35 7.81
N PHE A 36 -14.13 30.20 8.15
CA PHE A 36 -13.14 30.08 9.22
C PHE A 36 -11.89 30.93 8.94
N TYR A 37 -11.38 30.91 7.68
CA TYR A 37 -10.26 31.75 7.27
C TYR A 37 -10.55 33.23 7.40
N GLN A 38 -11.77 33.65 7.05
CA GLN A 38 -12.18 35.06 7.10
C GLN A 38 -12.37 35.55 8.53
N ASN A 39 -13.01 34.75 9.38
CA ASN A 39 -13.22 35.10 10.78
C ASN A 39 -13.35 33.81 11.63
N PRO A 40 -12.26 33.33 12.23
CA PRO A 40 -12.29 32.10 13.04
C PRO A 40 -13.05 32.23 14.36
N ILE A 41 -13.37 33.45 14.78
CA ILE A 41 -14.14 33.68 16.02
C ILE A 41 -15.64 33.46 15.79
N THR A 42 -16.15 34.04 14.70
CA THR A 42 -17.59 33.93 14.34
C THR A 42 -17.92 32.63 13.62
N ASN A 43 -16.93 32.00 12.97
CA ASN A 43 -17.07 30.76 12.22
C ASN A 43 -16.04 29.72 12.74
N PRO A 44 -16.19 29.26 13.99
CA PRO A 44 -15.25 28.30 14.56
C PRO A 44 -15.33 26.95 13.83
N LEU A 45 -14.27 26.15 13.90
CA LEU A 45 -14.29 24.77 13.43
C LEU A 45 -15.14 23.90 14.36
N ASN A 46 -15.66 22.81 13.81
CA ASN A 46 -16.37 21.80 14.60
C ASN A 46 -15.37 20.89 15.35
N THR A 47 -14.55 21.50 16.20
CA THR A 47 -13.57 20.86 17.08
C THR A 47 -13.85 21.30 18.51
N PRO A 48 -13.44 20.56 19.54
CA PRO A 48 -13.63 20.95 20.94
C PRO A 48 -13.16 22.37 21.29
N SER A 49 -12.09 22.85 20.64
CA SER A 49 -11.56 24.20 20.83
C SER A 49 -12.12 25.24 19.87
N GLY A 50 -12.88 24.85 18.85
CA GLY A 50 -13.29 25.69 17.73
C GLY A 50 -12.14 26.09 16.80
N LYS A 51 -10.95 25.54 17.01
CA LYS A 51 -9.71 25.85 16.27
C LYS A 51 -9.12 24.58 15.64
N ILE A 52 -8.05 24.75 14.86
CA ILE A 52 -7.22 23.63 14.42
C ILE A 52 -6.54 23.01 15.65
N GLU A 53 -6.75 21.72 15.86
CA GLU A 53 -6.17 20.98 16.98
C GLU A 53 -5.01 20.10 16.48
N ILE A 54 -3.80 20.41 16.93
CA ILE A 54 -2.59 19.60 16.64
C ILE A 54 -2.45 18.49 17.69
N THR A 55 -2.99 18.70 18.89
CA THR A 55 -2.95 17.76 20.01
C THR A 55 -4.36 17.31 20.37
N SER A 56 -4.58 16.00 20.52
CA SER A 56 -5.84 15.41 21.00
C SER A 56 -5.80 15.15 22.49
N LYS A 57 -6.63 15.87 23.26
CA LYS A 57 -6.80 15.60 24.70
C LYS A 57 -7.39 14.22 24.97
N THR A 58 -8.26 13.74 24.10
CA THR A 58 -8.88 12.41 24.19
C THR A 58 -7.81 11.31 24.06
N ILE A 59 -6.94 11.38 23.04
CA ILE A 59 -5.85 10.41 22.88
C ILE A 59 -4.89 10.49 24.06
N SER A 60 -4.55 11.71 24.50
CA SER A 60 -3.69 11.91 25.67
C SER A 60 -4.21 11.21 26.93
N SER A 61 -5.53 11.19 27.11
CA SER A 61 -6.13 10.56 28.29
C SER A 61 -6.02 9.04 28.33
N PHE A 62 -5.73 8.39 27.21
CA PHE A 62 -5.55 6.94 27.15
C PHE A 62 -4.18 6.48 27.66
N ASN A 63 -3.20 7.36 27.77
CA ASN A 63 -1.85 7.07 28.25
C ASN A 63 -1.16 5.92 27.49
N LEU A 64 -1.35 5.83 26.18
CA LEU A 64 -0.76 4.81 25.32
C LEU A 64 0.60 5.27 24.82
N SER A 65 1.62 4.45 25.03
CA SER A 65 3.01 4.77 24.62
C SER A 65 3.21 4.80 23.11
N ASP A 66 2.39 4.04 22.39
CA ASP A 66 2.39 3.93 20.91
C ASP A 66 1.39 4.85 20.23
N CYS A 67 0.66 5.66 21.01
CA CYS A 67 -0.33 6.63 20.51
C CYS A 67 -0.15 7.97 21.20
N PRO A 68 0.87 8.75 20.89
CA PRO A 68 1.06 10.09 21.42
C PRO A 68 -0.09 11.00 21.00
N SER A 69 -0.37 12.02 21.81
CA SER A 69 -1.50 12.94 21.58
C SER A 69 -1.35 13.85 20.36
N HIS A 70 -0.18 13.87 19.75
CA HIS A 70 0.15 14.67 18.57
C HIS A 70 1.01 13.84 17.59
N PRO A 71 1.08 14.21 16.31
CA PRO A 71 1.96 13.54 15.34
C PRO A 71 3.41 13.63 15.77
N GLN A 72 4.07 12.47 15.89
CA GLN A 72 5.50 12.37 16.13
C GLN A 72 6.07 11.13 15.46
N TRP A 73 7.37 11.15 15.21
CA TRP A 73 8.10 9.99 14.74
C TRP A 73 8.22 8.95 15.85
N LEU A 74 7.75 7.73 15.54
CA LEU A 74 8.02 6.54 16.35
C LEU A 74 8.84 5.58 15.48
N GLU A 75 9.97 5.12 16.00
CA GLU A 75 10.86 4.24 15.24
C GLU A 75 10.18 2.92 14.93
N PRO A 76 10.06 2.53 13.64
CA PRO A 76 9.52 1.22 13.25
C PRO A 76 10.41 0.07 13.74
N TYR A 77 9.82 -1.12 13.94
CA TYR A 77 10.60 -2.32 14.29
C TYR A 77 11.61 -2.70 13.21
N GLU A 78 11.21 -2.56 11.95
CA GLU A 78 12.02 -2.88 10.77
C GLU A 78 12.00 -1.68 9.80
N TRP A 79 13.16 -1.16 9.45
CA TRP A 79 13.32 -0.10 8.47
C TRP A 79 14.78 0.06 8.07
N LEU A 80 15.04 0.74 6.95
CA LEU A 80 16.41 0.89 6.41
C LEU A 80 17.39 1.64 7.32
N GLY A 81 16.91 2.42 8.29
CA GLY A 81 17.76 3.08 9.30
C GLY A 81 18.22 2.16 10.43
N LYS A 82 17.70 0.92 10.48
CA LYS A 82 18.04 -0.09 11.50
C LYS A 82 18.16 -1.46 10.85
N ILE A 83 19.13 -1.58 9.94
CA ILE A 83 19.42 -2.85 9.27
C ILE A 83 20.25 -3.73 10.20
N ASP A 84 19.76 -4.93 10.46
CA ASP A 84 20.50 -5.99 11.16
C ASP A 84 20.82 -7.13 10.18
N LYS A 85 19.84 -7.93 9.84
CA LYS A 85 19.98 -9.17 9.06
C LYS A 85 19.51 -9.04 7.62
N TYR A 86 18.47 -8.26 7.38
CA TYR A 86 17.79 -8.15 6.09
C TYR A 86 17.92 -6.75 5.51
N PRO A 87 18.66 -6.57 4.39
CA PRO A 87 19.08 -5.26 3.94
C PRO A 87 18.10 -4.56 2.97
N LEU A 88 17.03 -5.21 2.55
CA LEU A 88 16.10 -4.66 1.58
C LEU A 88 14.75 -4.38 2.23
N HIS A 89 14.20 -3.19 1.98
CA HIS A 89 12.85 -2.82 2.41
C HIS A 89 11.83 -3.34 1.42
N LEU A 90 10.86 -4.13 1.88
CA LEU A 90 9.77 -4.65 1.09
C LEU A 90 8.60 -3.67 1.07
N ILE A 91 8.16 -3.27 -0.12
CA ILE A 91 6.89 -2.58 -0.35
C ILE A 91 5.91 -3.55 -0.99
N SER A 92 4.71 -3.63 -0.42
CA SER A 92 3.62 -4.48 -0.89
C SER A 92 2.47 -3.59 -1.37
N ASN A 93 2.57 -3.13 -2.62
CA ASN A 93 1.59 -2.24 -3.24
C ASN A 93 0.43 -3.02 -3.88
N GLN A 94 -0.62 -2.29 -4.31
CA GLN A 94 -1.68 -2.85 -5.16
C GLN A 94 -1.19 -2.93 -6.62
N PRO A 95 -1.32 -4.09 -7.29
CA PRO A 95 -1.04 -4.19 -8.72
C PRO A 95 -2.13 -3.49 -9.55
N ILE A 96 -1.76 -3.03 -10.74
CA ILE A 96 -2.68 -2.30 -11.63
C ILE A 96 -3.71 -3.18 -12.34
N HIS A 97 -3.47 -4.49 -12.42
CA HIS A 97 -4.24 -5.44 -13.23
C HIS A 97 -5.22 -6.30 -12.42
N ARG A 98 -5.28 -6.10 -11.10
CA ARG A 98 -6.24 -6.75 -10.21
C ARG A 98 -6.47 -5.93 -8.94
N LEU A 99 -7.50 -6.27 -8.17
CA LEU A 99 -7.81 -5.67 -6.88
C LEU A 99 -7.65 -6.73 -5.79
N HIS A 100 -6.66 -6.53 -4.89
CA HIS A 100 -6.28 -7.53 -3.89
C HIS A 100 -6.05 -8.90 -4.55
N SER A 101 -6.70 -9.96 -4.08
CA SER A 101 -6.62 -11.31 -4.66
C SER A 101 -7.69 -11.60 -5.73
N GLN A 102 -8.56 -10.63 -6.03
CA GLN A 102 -9.57 -10.80 -7.08
C GLN A 102 -8.88 -10.79 -8.45
N LEU A 103 -9.29 -11.72 -9.30
CA LEU A 103 -8.75 -11.90 -10.65
C LEU A 103 -7.27 -12.36 -10.70
N ASP A 104 -6.70 -12.90 -9.62
CA ASP A 104 -5.33 -13.42 -9.68
C ASP A 104 -5.19 -14.58 -10.68
N ASN A 105 -6.23 -15.40 -10.84
CA ASN A 105 -6.30 -16.48 -11.83
C ASN A 105 -6.80 -16.06 -13.22
N ALA A 106 -7.19 -14.78 -13.42
CA ALA A 106 -7.63 -14.29 -14.72
C ALA A 106 -6.44 -13.99 -15.64
N ALA A 107 -6.68 -13.99 -16.97
CA ALA A 107 -5.66 -13.72 -17.98
C ALA A 107 -4.94 -12.38 -17.75
N SER A 108 -5.65 -11.35 -17.26
CA SER A 108 -5.06 -10.05 -16.94
C SER A 108 -3.94 -10.12 -15.91
N SER A 109 -4.03 -11.03 -14.93
CA SER A 109 -2.99 -11.26 -13.94
C SER A 109 -1.98 -12.28 -14.40
N GLN A 110 -2.43 -13.39 -14.98
CA GLN A 110 -1.53 -14.47 -15.42
C GLN A 110 -0.52 -14.03 -16.48
N ASN A 111 -0.92 -13.13 -17.39
CA ASN A 111 -0.04 -12.59 -18.42
C ASN A 111 1.07 -11.67 -17.88
N GLN A 112 0.98 -11.23 -16.63
CA GLN A 112 2.00 -10.41 -15.95
C GLN A 112 2.99 -11.25 -15.13
N LYS A 113 2.67 -12.53 -14.89
CA LYS A 113 3.51 -13.39 -14.05
C LYS A 113 4.78 -13.83 -14.79
N ILE A 114 5.86 -13.92 -14.04
CA ILE A 114 7.17 -14.42 -14.51
C ILE A 114 7.35 -15.84 -13.98
N GLY A 115 7.42 -16.81 -14.88
CA GLY A 115 7.50 -18.22 -14.49
C GLY A 115 6.33 -18.68 -13.59
N GLY A 116 5.13 -18.11 -13.81
CA GLY A 116 3.93 -18.40 -13.02
C GLY A 116 3.87 -17.71 -11.65
N ARG A 117 4.80 -16.81 -11.34
CA ARG A 117 4.93 -16.14 -10.03
C ARG A 117 4.75 -14.64 -10.16
N GLU A 118 4.35 -14.00 -9.08
CA GLU A 118 4.23 -12.54 -9.02
C GLU A 118 5.58 -11.88 -9.30
N PRO A 119 5.63 -10.82 -10.12
CA PRO A 119 6.86 -10.07 -10.35
C PRO A 119 7.31 -9.34 -9.07
N VAL A 120 8.61 -9.36 -8.81
CA VAL A 120 9.24 -8.49 -7.82
C VAL A 120 10.15 -7.48 -8.52
N LEU A 121 9.87 -6.19 -8.30
CA LEU A 121 10.70 -5.12 -8.84
C LEU A 121 11.96 -4.96 -7.98
N ILE A 122 13.12 -4.95 -8.63
CA ILE A 122 14.43 -4.89 -7.96
C ILE A 122 15.26 -3.80 -8.65
N ASN A 123 15.87 -2.91 -7.86
CA ASN A 123 16.80 -1.92 -8.39
C ASN A 123 18.00 -2.61 -9.07
N SER A 124 18.44 -2.07 -10.22
CA SER A 124 19.55 -2.61 -11.01
C SER A 124 20.82 -2.86 -10.20
N LYS A 125 21.20 -1.94 -9.31
CA LYS A 125 22.38 -2.05 -8.43
C LYS A 125 22.25 -3.17 -7.41
N ASP A 126 21.05 -3.40 -6.87
CA ASP A 126 20.81 -4.45 -5.89
C ASP A 126 20.73 -5.83 -6.54
N ALA A 127 20.21 -5.90 -7.76
CA ALA A 127 20.22 -7.10 -8.59
C ALA A 127 21.65 -7.50 -8.99
N GLU A 128 22.45 -6.55 -9.47
CA GLU A 128 23.86 -6.77 -9.85
C GLU A 128 24.68 -7.35 -8.68
N LYS A 129 24.58 -6.77 -7.49
CA LYS A 129 25.26 -7.27 -6.28
C LYS A 129 24.93 -8.73 -5.93
N ARG A 130 23.76 -9.23 -6.39
CA ARG A 130 23.22 -10.56 -6.11
C ARG A 130 23.31 -11.52 -7.30
N GLY A 131 23.79 -11.04 -8.45
CA GLY A 131 23.84 -11.81 -9.69
C GLY A 131 22.46 -12.19 -10.23
N ILE A 132 21.43 -11.38 -9.94
CA ILE A 132 20.04 -11.56 -10.38
C ILE A 132 19.85 -10.84 -11.70
N LYS A 133 19.14 -11.49 -12.64
CA LYS A 133 18.76 -10.95 -13.94
C LYS A 133 17.23 -10.93 -14.06
N SER A 134 16.71 -10.10 -14.96
CA SER A 134 15.28 -10.15 -15.29
C SER A 134 14.88 -11.56 -15.71
N GLU A 135 13.67 -11.95 -15.33
CA GLU A 135 13.07 -13.27 -15.52
C GLU A 135 13.69 -14.41 -14.68
N ASP A 136 14.72 -14.14 -13.88
CA ASP A 136 15.18 -15.13 -12.90
C ASP A 136 14.07 -15.37 -11.84
N ILE A 137 13.94 -16.62 -11.42
CA ILE A 137 13.16 -16.91 -10.22
C ILE A 137 14.03 -16.63 -9.00
N VAL A 138 13.47 -15.91 -8.04
CA VAL A 138 14.14 -15.46 -6.83
C VAL A 138 13.36 -15.88 -5.59
N VAL A 139 14.05 -15.97 -4.47
CA VAL A 139 13.47 -16.19 -3.14
C VAL A 139 13.64 -14.93 -2.33
N LEU A 140 12.55 -14.37 -1.84
CA LEU A 140 12.56 -13.37 -0.78
C LEU A 140 12.38 -14.08 0.55
N THR A 141 13.14 -13.69 1.56
CA THR A 141 13.09 -14.34 2.88
C THR A 141 13.32 -13.39 4.03
N ASN A 142 12.73 -13.70 5.16
CA ASN A 142 13.05 -13.15 6.47
C ASN A 142 12.75 -14.19 7.57
N ASP A 143 12.75 -13.80 8.86
CA ASP A 143 12.52 -14.75 9.96
C ASP A 143 11.08 -15.30 10.01
N ARG A 144 10.14 -14.74 9.22
CA ARG A 144 8.73 -15.18 9.17
C ARG A 144 8.47 -16.25 8.13
N GLY A 145 9.20 -16.20 7.03
CA GLY A 145 9.02 -17.17 5.94
C GLY A 145 9.79 -16.83 4.69
N SER A 146 9.45 -17.51 3.61
CA SER A 146 10.04 -17.34 2.30
C SER A 146 8.97 -17.32 1.21
N VAL A 147 9.24 -16.60 0.12
CA VAL A 147 8.34 -16.54 -1.04
C VAL A 147 9.13 -16.53 -2.34
N LEU A 148 8.67 -17.30 -3.32
CA LEU A 148 9.17 -17.29 -4.69
C LEU A 148 8.52 -16.15 -5.47
N ALA A 149 9.32 -15.42 -6.25
CA ALA A 149 8.86 -14.38 -7.15
C ALA A 149 9.66 -14.39 -8.45
N GLY A 150 9.13 -13.75 -9.49
CA GLY A 150 9.88 -13.53 -10.75
C GLY A 150 10.59 -12.18 -10.72
N ALA A 151 11.87 -12.13 -11.00
CA ALA A 151 12.64 -10.89 -10.95
C ALA A 151 12.36 -9.98 -12.16
N GLU A 152 11.99 -8.73 -11.87
CA GLU A 152 11.92 -7.64 -12.84
C GLU A 152 12.90 -6.54 -12.42
N ILE A 153 13.92 -6.28 -13.26
CA ILE A 153 14.97 -5.31 -12.94
C ILE A 153 14.57 -3.93 -13.49
N THR A 154 14.56 -2.92 -12.61
CA THR A 154 14.19 -1.55 -13.00
C THR A 154 14.91 -0.53 -12.14
N ASP A 155 15.12 0.68 -12.66
CA ASP A 155 15.62 1.83 -11.91
C ASP A 155 14.48 2.73 -11.37
N ASP A 156 13.21 2.36 -11.59
CA ASP A 156 12.04 3.05 -11.02
C ASP A 156 11.88 2.77 -9.53
N VAL A 157 12.62 1.81 -8.98
CA VAL A 157 12.67 1.47 -7.55
C VAL A 157 14.01 1.91 -6.97
N MET A 158 13.97 2.57 -5.83
CA MET A 158 15.18 3.02 -5.14
C MET A 158 16.06 1.84 -4.69
N SER A 159 17.40 1.98 -4.77
CA SER A 159 18.31 0.98 -4.21
C SER A 159 18.06 0.78 -2.71
N GLY A 160 18.05 -0.46 -2.26
CA GLY A 160 17.66 -0.87 -0.92
C GLY A 160 16.17 -1.17 -0.75
N VAL A 161 15.37 -1.04 -1.83
CA VAL A 161 13.92 -1.29 -1.82
C VAL A 161 13.57 -2.34 -2.86
N VAL A 162 12.65 -3.23 -2.52
CA VAL A 162 12.01 -4.17 -3.47
C VAL A 162 10.49 -4.02 -3.38
N VAL A 163 9.81 -4.23 -4.51
CA VAL A 163 8.35 -4.12 -4.58
C VAL A 163 7.78 -5.47 -5.02
N LEU A 164 7.01 -6.11 -4.14
CA LEU A 164 6.26 -7.33 -4.43
C LEU A 164 4.78 -7.05 -4.17
N SER A 165 3.99 -6.98 -5.24
CA SER A 165 2.58 -6.60 -5.16
C SER A 165 1.75 -7.58 -4.34
N THR A 166 0.77 -7.06 -3.60
CA THR A 166 -0.17 -7.88 -2.84
C THR A 166 -1.17 -8.61 -3.74
N GLY A 167 -1.80 -9.65 -3.20
CA GLY A 167 -2.95 -10.32 -3.78
C GLY A 167 -2.65 -11.57 -4.59
N ALA A 168 -1.41 -11.98 -4.76
CA ALA A 168 -1.11 -13.32 -5.25
C ALA A 168 -1.70 -14.37 -4.31
N TRP A 169 -2.33 -15.41 -4.86
CA TRP A 169 -2.91 -16.47 -4.06
C TRP A 169 -1.83 -17.26 -3.34
N PHE A 170 -2.10 -17.60 -2.10
CA PHE A 170 -1.19 -18.38 -1.27
C PHE A 170 -1.09 -19.82 -1.79
N ASP A 171 0.12 -20.26 -2.13
CA ASP A 171 0.46 -21.58 -2.62
C ASP A 171 1.65 -22.15 -1.83
N PRO A 172 1.41 -22.61 -0.59
CA PRO A 172 2.48 -23.08 0.27
C PRO A 172 3.09 -24.39 -0.20
N ASP A 173 4.40 -24.50 -0.03
CA ASP A 173 5.11 -25.78 0.00
C ASP A 173 5.26 -26.20 1.47
N GLU A 174 4.55 -27.24 1.87
CA GLU A 174 4.50 -27.68 3.28
C GLU A 174 5.86 -28.17 3.79
N ASP A 175 6.70 -28.71 2.91
CA ASP A 175 7.98 -29.29 3.29
C ASP A 175 9.04 -28.22 3.62
N ILE A 176 8.99 -27.07 2.96
CA ILE A 176 10.02 -26.03 3.08
C ILE A 176 9.50 -24.66 3.56
N SER A 177 8.24 -24.57 3.97
CA SER A 177 7.60 -23.32 4.45
C SER A 177 7.79 -22.16 3.46
N LEU A 178 7.62 -22.45 2.17
CA LEU A 178 7.81 -21.53 1.08
C LEU A 178 6.49 -21.29 0.36
N ASP A 179 6.09 -20.05 0.17
CA ASP A 179 5.03 -19.72 -0.79
C ASP A 179 5.60 -19.70 -2.20
N ARG A 180 4.97 -20.44 -3.12
CA ARG A 180 5.44 -20.61 -4.50
C ARG A 180 4.91 -19.58 -5.47
N HIS A 181 3.97 -18.73 -5.07
CA HIS A 181 3.19 -17.91 -5.99
C HIS A 181 3.47 -16.41 -5.91
N GLY A 182 4.17 -15.95 -4.87
CA GLY A 182 4.55 -14.54 -4.69
C GLY A 182 3.65 -13.77 -3.72
N ASN A 183 3.13 -14.42 -2.69
CA ASN A 183 2.30 -13.78 -1.68
C ASN A 183 3.16 -13.08 -0.61
N PRO A 184 3.23 -11.73 -0.57
CA PRO A 184 4.06 -11.01 0.38
C PRO A 184 3.62 -11.15 1.84
N ASN A 185 2.38 -11.59 2.11
CA ASN A 185 1.89 -11.76 3.48
C ASN A 185 2.68 -12.79 4.29
N VAL A 186 3.38 -13.71 3.62
CA VAL A 186 4.31 -14.65 4.27
C VAL A 186 5.48 -13.92 4.95
N LEU A 187 5.84 -12.73 4.45
CA LEU A 187 6.98 -11.95 4.90
C LEU A 187 6.59 -10.80 5.84
N THR A 188 5.33 -10.40 5.88
CA THR A 188 4.86 -9.25 6.66
C THR A 188 4.48 -9.63 8.09
N LYS A 189 4.47 -8.66 8.99
CA LYS A 189 3.99 -8.86 10.36
C LYS A 189 2.48 -8.80 10.42
N ASP A 190 1.87 -9.68 11.17
CA ASP A 190 0.46 -9.65 11.52
C ASP A 190 0.27 -8.89 12.85
N VAL A 191 0.53 -7.59 12.81
CA VAL A 191 0.32 -6.69 13.95
C VAL A 191 -0.32 -5.39 13.48
N GLY A 192 -1.18 -4.83 14.32
CA GLY A 192 -1.77 -3.52 14.07
C GLY A 192 -0.75 -2.37 14.20
N THR A 193 -1.09 -1.24 13.61
CA THR A 193 -0.23 -0.03 13.63
C THR A 193 -0.09 0.57 15.02
N SER A 194 -1.09 0.41 15.88
CA SER A 194 -1.06 0.90 17.25
C SER A 194 -2.18 0.28 18.09
N SER A 195 -2.15 0.55 19.40
CA SER A 195 -3.20 0.13 20.32
C SER A 195 -4.58 0.72 19.98
N LEU A 196 -4.65 1.83 19.26
CA LEU A 196 -5.91 2.46 18.83
C LEU A 196 -6.32 2.12 17.40
N ALA A 197 -5.38 1.76 16.53
CA ALA A 197 -5.64 1.54 15.12
C ALA A 197 -5.08 0.18 14.68
N GLN A 198 -5.92 -0.64 14.06
CA GLN A 198 -5.59 -1.99 13.60
C GLN A 198 -5.24 -2.03 12.11
N GLY A 199 -4.82 -0.89 11.53
CA GLY A 199 -4.26 -0.89 10.18
C GLY A 199 -3.00 -1.76 10.10
N PRO A 200 -2.71 -2.42 8.96
CA PRO A 200 -1.55 -3.31 8.84
C PRO A 200 -0.23 -2.55 8.85
N THR A 201 0.81 -3.16 9.41
CA THR A 201 2.20 -2.66 9.40
C THR A 201 3.03 -3.27 8.27
N SER A 202 2.40 -3.76 7.22
CA SER A 202 3.04 -4.51 6.12
C SER A 202 4.16 -3.76 5.40
N HIS A 203 4.13 -2.42 5.39
CA HIS A 203 5.15 -1.60 4.74
C HIS A 203 6.39 -1.32 5.60
N THR A 204 6.48 -1.88 6.80
CA THR A 204 7.69 -1.86 7.65
C THR A 204 8.27 -3.26 7.74
N THR A 205 8.72 -3.80 6.61
CA THR A 205 9.20 -5.17 6.48
C THR A 205 10.56 -5.16 5.80
N LEU A 206 11.54 -5.85 6.39
CA LEU A 206 12.85 -6.08 5.81
C LEU A 206 12.97 -7.52 5.31
N VAL A 207 13.66 -7.68 4.17
CA VAL A 207 13.88 -8.97 3.51
C VAL A 207 15.29 -9.08 2.94
N GLU A 208 15.75 -10.29 2.67
CA GLU A 208 16.83 -10.59 1.74
C GLU A 208 16.25 -11.24 0.49
N ILE A 209 16.90 -11.04 -0.65
CA ILE A 209 16.53 -11.65 -1.91
C ILE A 209 17.73 -12.40 -2.51
N LYS A 210 17.49 -13.60 -2.99
CA LYS A 210 18.51 -14.44 -3.64
C LYS A 210 17.92 -15.12 -4.86
N LYS A 211 18.78 -15.47 -5.82
CA LYS A 211 18.38 -16.33 -6.92
C LYS A 211 17.96 -17.70 -6.39
N ALA A 212 16.81 -18.21 -6.84
CA ALA A 212 16.37 -19.54 -6.48
C ALA A 212 17.28 -20.61 -7.08
N ASN A 213 17.54 -21.68 -6.35
CA ASN A 213 18.23 -22.84 -6.89
C ASN A 213 17.35 -23.54 -7.92
N LYS A 214 17.98 -24.20 -8.92
CA LYS A 214 17.26 -24.86 -10.04
C LYS A 214 16.37 -26.03 -9.63
N GLU A 215 16.33 -26.39 -8.37
CA GLU A 215 15.58 -27.55 -7.82
C GLU A 215 14.29 -27.18 -7.10
N ILE A 216 13.87 -25.88 -7.21
CA ILE A 216 12.63 -25.40 -6.56
C ILE A 216 11.60 -25.01 -7.62
#